data_ed9ccdc77c06f27eb8f18329450c1377
#
_entry.id   ed9ccdc77c06f27eb8f18329450c1377
#
_cell.length_a   1.000
_cell.length_b   1.000
_cell.length_c   1.000
_cell.angle_alpha   90.00
_cell.angle_beta   90.00
_cell.angle_gamma   90.00
#
_symmetry.space_group_name_H-M   'P 1'
#
loop_
_entity.id
_entity.type
_entity.pdbx_description
1 polymer ?
#
loop_
_entity_poly.entity_id
_entity_poly.type
_entity_poly.pdbx_seq_one_letter_code
_entity_poly.pdbx_strand_id
1 'polypeptide(L)'
;MAIYDHQYGELSYYRVFRAWGGKEHQEYVRIKRSRKAAYTKAQEIDARFSKAQKAFGLKQALSTEYHIRPDGHIRGLRRITVKRKGRTPSEVFELRINVPWEEEIRRTTISIAVHGAEKAFRLSVEKICEWYGLKPRSEVCLAMHGCYSQYMAKVVSTQEDQPLDKAENTAVADLVIQKAKNEHSNLRGGLMKGLKRFTA
;
A
#
# COMPACT_ATOMS: atom_id res chain seq x y z
N MET A 1 -3.20 -14.54 -0.99
CA MET A 1 -3.82 -15.49 -0.02
C MET A 1 -3.13 -15.30 1.31
N ALA A 2 -3.86 -15.10 2.39
CA ALA A 2 -3.33 -14.69 3.69
C ALA A 2 -3.46 -15.77 4.78
N ILE A 3 -3.43 -17.05 4.36
CA ILE A 3 -3.54 -18.22 5.25
C ILE A 3 -2.22 -18.96 5.22
N TYR A 4 -1.62 -19.15 6.40
CA TYR A 4 -0.32 -19.80 6.58
C TYR A 4 -0.43 -20.94 7.56
N ASP A 5 0.28 -22.05 7.32
CA ASP A 5 0.49 -23.10 8.32
C ASP A 5 1.33 -22.55 9.48
N HIS A 6 0.88 -22.75 10.70
CA HIS A 6 1.57 -22.32 11.92
C HIS A 6 1.60 -23.45 12.94
N GLN A 7 2.75 -23.70 13.52
CA GLN A 7 2.94 -24.74 14.52
C GLN A 7 3.38 -24.11 15.84
N TYR A 8 2.73 -24.50 16.92
CA TYR A 8 3.12 -24.12 18.27
C TYR A 8 3.18 -25.37 19.16
N GLY A 9 4.40 -25.83 19.48
CA GLY A 9 4.64 -27.13 20.12
C GLY A 9 4.10 -28.27 19.26
N GLU A 10 3.30 -29.14 19.85
CA GLU A 10 2.64 -30.25 19.14
C GLU A 10 1.33 -29.85 18.43
N LEU A 11 0.92 -28.59 18.56
CA LEU A 11 -0.35 -28.11 18.03
C LEU A 11 -0.15 -27.41 16.70
N SER A 12 -0.97 -27.80 15.73
CA SER A 12 -0.98 -27.20 14.39
C SER A 12 -2.17 -26.26 14.21
N TYR A 13 -1.94 -25.14 13.54
CA TYR A 13 -2.93 -24.10 13.30
C TYR A 13 -2.84 -23.60 11.86
N TYR A 14 -3.92 -23.02 11.36
CA TYR A 14 -3.87 -22.04 10.29
C TYR A 14 -3.84 -20.64 10.91
N ARG A 15 -2.80 -19.87 10.57
CA ARG A 15 -2.72 -18.44 10.87
C ARG A 15 -3.30 -17.67 9.69
N VAL A 16 -4.37 -16.93 9.92
CA VAL A 16 -4.95 -15.99 8.97
C VAL A 16 -4.45 -14.60 9.36
N PHE A 17 -3.83 -13.90 8.41
CA PHE A 17 -3.18 -12.62 8.66
C PHE A 17 -3.45 -11.63 7.54
N ARG A 18 -3.83 -10.40 7.89
CA ARG A 18 -3.88 -9.24 6.99
C ARG A 18 -3.53 -7.97 7.76
N ALA A 19 -2.95 -6.97 7.06
CA ALA A 19 -2.63 -5.66 7.62
C ALA A 19 -3.48 -4.57 6.95
N TRP A 20 -4.08 -3.68 7.75
CA TRP A 20 -4.71 -2.45 7.28
C TRP A 20 -4.78 -1.43 8.42
N GLY A 21 -4.81 -0.14 8.06
CA GLY A 21 -4.87 0.95 9.04
C GLY A 21 -3.67 1.03 9.98
N GLY A 22 -2.48 0.58 9.53
CA GLY A 22 -1.27 0.53 10.35
C GLY A 22 -1.30 -0.55 11.44
N LYS A 23 -2.28 -1.46 11.41
CA LYS A 23 -2.44 -2.56 12.38
C LYS A 23 -2.47 -3.91 11.69
N GLU A 24 -1.91 -4.90 12.36
CA GLU A 24 -2.00 -6.29 11.98
C GLU A 24 -3.26 -6.92 12.55
N HIS A 25 -4.00 -7.62 11.70
CA HIS A 25 -5.19 -8.39 12.07
C HIS A 25 -4.89 -9.86 11.84
N GLN A 26 -4.95 -10.67 12.90
CA GLN A 26 -4.63 -12.08 12.82
C GLN A 26 -5.58 -12.92 13.67
N GLU A 27 -5.90 -14.10 13.15
CA GLU A 27 -6.63 -15.14 13.88
C GLU A 27 -5.99 -16.50 13.62
N TYR A 28 -6.12 -17.39 14.62
CA TYR A 28 -5.58 -18.74 14.58
C TYR A 28 -6.72 -19.76 14.60
N VAL A 29 -6.72 -20.68 13.64
CA VAL A 29 -7.68 -21.78 13.57
C VAL A 29 -6.94 -23.07 13.89
N ARG A 30 -7.22 -23.68 15.07
CA ARG A 30 -6.60 -24.94 15.47
C ARG A 30 -7.03 -26.09 14.55
N ILE A 31 -6.05 -26.84 14.07
CA ILE A 31 -6.27 -28.07 13.31
C ILE A 31 -6.45 -29.21 14.34
N LYS A 32 -7.70 -29.70 14.46
CA LYS A 32 -8.02 -30.82 15.35
C LYS A 32 -8.07 -32.13 14.57
N ARG A 33 -9.29 -32.65 14.31
CA ARG A 33 -9.53 -33.92 13.61
C ARG A 33 -9.52 -33.80 12.09
N SER A 34 -9.99 -32.68 11.55
CA SER A 34 -10.11 -32.45 10.11
C SER A 34 -9.36 -31.19 9.69
N ARG A 35 -8.29 -31.38 8.93
CA ARG A 35 -7.53 -30.28 8.31
C ARG A 35 -8.40 -29.50 7.32
N LYS A 36 -9.25 -30.20 6.56
CA LYS A 36 -10.18 -29.59 5.58
C LYS A 36 -11.17 -28.63 6.27
N ALA A 37 -11.81 -29.07 7.36
CA ALA A 37 -12.75 -28.23 8.11
C ALA A 37 -12.06 -26.99 8.73
N ALA A 38 -10.85 -27.16 9.27
CA ALA A 38 -10.07 -26.05 9.79
C ALA A 38 -9.68 -25.06 8.67
N TYR A 39 -9.33 -25.55 7.48
CA TYR A 39 -9.00 -24.70 6.32
C TYR A 39 -10.22 -23.92 5.81
N THR A 40 -11.39 -24.55 5.72
CA THR A 40 -12.65 -23.85 5.36
C THR A 40 -12.93 -22.70 6.34
N LYS A 41 -12.79 -22.95 7.64
CA LYS A 41 -12.94 -21.90 8.66
C LYS A 41 -11.91 -20.78 8.51
N ALA A 42 -10.66 -21.11 8.18
CA ALA A 42 -9.62 -20.12 7.89
C ALA A 42 -9.95 -19.27 6.66
N GLN A 43 -10.53 -19.88 5.61
CA GLN A 43 -11.02 -19.15 4.43
C GLN A 43 -12.15 -18.17 4.75
N GLU A 44 -13.08 -18.55 5.63
CA GLU A 44 -14.16 -17.65 6.09
C GLU A 44 -13.60 -16.43 6.83
N ILE A 45 -12.59 -16.64 7.68
CA ILE A 45 -11.89 -15.56 8.39
C ILE A 45 -11.15 -14.66 7.39
N ASP A 46 -10.44 -15.25 6.42
CA ASP A 46 -9.73 -14.48 5.38
C ASP A 46 -10.69 -13.63 4.55
N ALA A 47 -11.85 -14.19 4.16
CA ALA A 47 -12.89 -13.45 3.44
C ALA A 47 -13.43 -12.27 4.28
N ARG A 48 -13.64 -12.47 5.59
CA ARG A 48 -14.05 -11.40 6.52
C ARG A 48 -13.00 -10.30 6.62
N PHE A 49 -11.74 -10.66 6.78
CA PHE A 49 -10.62 -9.70 6.83
C PHE A 49 -10.44 -8.96 5.51
N SER A 50 -10.55 -9.66 4.37
CA SER A 50 -10.51 -9.05 3.03
C SER A 50 -11.60 -7.99 2.86
N LYS A 51 -12.84 -8.31 3.29
CA LYS A 51 -13.95 -7.36 3.26
C LYS A 51 -13.70 -6.14 4.13
N ALA A 52 -13.17 -6.32 5.34
CA ALA A 52 -12.84 -5.23 6.26
C ALA A 52 -11.69 -4.35 5.71
N GLN A 53 -10.64 -4.96 5.17
CA GLN A 53 -9.52 -4.27 4.52
C GLN A 53 -10.01 -3.42 3.34
N LYS A 54 -10.87 -3.98 2.49
CA LYS A 54 -11.48 -3.26 1.36
C LYS A 54 -12.33 -2.08 1.83
N ALA A 55 -13.18 -2.28 2.84
CA ALA A 55 -14.02 -1.21 3.39
C ALA A 55 -13.17 -0.08 3.99
N PHE A 56 -12.07 -0.42 4.68
CA PHE A 56 -11.12 0.55 5.19
C PHE A 56 -10.45 1.35 4.06
N GLY A 57 -9.96 0.66 3.02
CA GLY A 57 -9.36 1.28 1.84
C GLY A 57 -10.33 2.22 1.11
N LEU A 58 -11.60 1.81 0.93
CA LEU A 58 -12.65 2.65 0.36
C LEU A 58 -12.87 3.91 1.19
N LYS A 59 -12.90 3.79 2.53
CA LYS A 59 -13.04 4.94 3.43
C LYS A 59 -11.87 5.91 3.29
N GLN A 60 -10.64 5.40 3.20
CA GLN A 60 -9.45 6.23 2.94
C GLN A 60 -9.52 6.92 1.58
N ALA A 61 -9.95 6.21 0.54
CA ALA A 61 -10.06 6.77 -0.81
C ALA A 61 -11.09 7.90 -0.94
N LEU A 62 -11.97 8.09 0.04
CA LEU A 62 -12.87 9.24 0.14
C LEU A 62 -12.23 10.47 0.81
N SER A 63 -10.98 10.36 1.32
CA SER A 63 -10.27 11.48 1.93
C SER A 63 -9.39 12.19 0.91
N THR A 64 -9.48 13.50 0.85
CA THR A 64 -8.62 14.34 0.00
C THR A 64 -7.15 14.20 0.36
N GLU A 65 -6.81 14.13 1.65
CA GLU A 65 -5.44 13.97 2.16
C GLU A 65 -4.78 12.65 1.72
N TYR A 66 -5.58 11.63 1.44
CA TYR A 66 -5.07 10.37 0.90
C TYR A 66 -4.55 10.54 -0.53
N HIS A 67 -5.18 11.38 -1.34
CA HIS A 67 -4.83 11.56 -2.76
C HIS A 67 -3.87 12.71 -2.99
N ILE A 68 -3.96 13.77 -2.21
CA ILE A 68 -3.17 14.99 -2.39
C ILE A 68 -2.10 15.05 -1.29
N ARG A 69 -0.85 15.21 -1.70
CA ARG A 69 0.29 15.40 -0.79
C ARG A 69 0.27 16.82 -0.21
N PRO A 70 0.99 17.10 0.88
CA PRO A 70 1.14 18.45 1.42
C PRO A 70 1.74 19.45 0.44
N ASP A 71 2.52 18.99 -0.54
CA ASP A 71 3.10 19.79 -1.63
C ASP A 71 2.11 20.09 -2.78
N GLY A 72 0.87 19.65 -2.64
CA GLY A 72 -0.20 19.83 -3.62
C GLY A 72 -0.15 18.86 -4.81
N HIS A 73 0.79 17.91 -4.84
CA HIS A 73 0.85 16.91 -5.90
C HIS A 73 -0.07 15.72 -5.61
N ILE A 74 -0.67 15.17 -6.65
CA ILE A 74 -1.51 13.97 -6.55
C ILE A 74 -0.62 12.73 -6.42
N ARG A 75 -0.92 11.87 -5.45
CA ARG A 75 -0.19 10.60 -5.27
C ARG A 75 -0.30 9.71 -6.50
N GLY A 76 0.86 9.25 -6.98
CA GLY A 76 0.94 8.37 -8.14
C GLY A 76 0.72 9.05 -9.49
N LEU A 77 0.59 10.38 -9.55
CA LEU A 77 0.59 11.15 -10.79
C LEU A 77 1.89 11.93 -10.93
N ARG A 78 2.55 11.79 -12.08
CA ARG A 78 3.80 12.50 -12.40
C ARG A 78 3.74 13.06 -13.82
N ARG A 79 4.31 14.23 -14.04
CA ARG A 79 4.63 14.75 -15.37
C ARG A 79 6.07 14.39 -15.69
N ILE A 80 6.30 13.60 -16.73
CA ILE A 80 7.62 13.11 -17.10
C ILE A 80 7.86 13.28 -18.60
N THR A 81 9.14 13.36 -18.99
CA THR A 81 9.56 13.32 -20.39
C THR A 81 10.04 11.91 -20.73
N VAL A 82 9.34 11.25 -21.65
CA VAL A 82 9.68 9.91 -22.13
C VAL A 82 10.57 10.04 -23.36
N LYS A 83 11.78 9.49 -23.29
CA LYS A 83 12.72 9.37 -24.41
C LYS A 83 12.65 7.95 -24.96
N ARG A 84 12.31 7.79 -26.24
CA ARG A 84 12.31 6.49 -26.93
C ARG A 84 13.32 6.51 -28.06
N LYS A 85 14.08 5.42 -28.24
CA LYS A 85 15.08 5.31 -29.31
C LYS A 85 14.43 5.61 -30.68
N GLY A 86 15.01 6.52 -31.42
CA GLY A 86 14.54 6.92 -32.77
C GLY A 86 13.29 7.80 -32.80
N ARG A 87 12.84 8.35 -31.64
CA ARG A 87 11.69 9.26 -31.57
C ARG A 87 12.04 10.53 -30.81
N THR A 88 11.36 11.64 -31.12
CA THR A 88 11.46 12.88 -30.35
C THR A 88 10.96 12.63 -28.92
N PRO A 89 11.63 13.21 -27.92
CA PRO A 89 11.15 13.16 -26.52
C PRO A 89 9.73 13.69 -26.44
N SER A 90 8.87 13.02 -25.68
CA SER A 90 7.48 13.42 -25.51
C SER A 90 7.13 13.54 -24.05
N GLU A 91 6.43 14.60 -23.67
CA GLU A 91 5.91 14.78 -22.32
C GLU A 91 4.61 14.03 -22.13
N VAL A 92 4.51 13.36 -20.99
CA VAL A 92 3.32 12.59 -20.61
C VAL A 92 3.01 12.79 -19.12
N PHE A 93 1.75 12.59 -18.78
CA PHE A 93 1.37 12.27 -17.40
C PHE A 93 1.44 10.75 -17.21
N GLU A 94 2.30 10.30 -16.30
CA GLU A 94 2.38 8.92 -15.86
C GLU A 94 1.53 8.72 -14.61
N LEU A 95 0.67 7.72 -14.65
CA LEU A 95 -0.13 7.27 -13.52
C LEU A 95 0.43 5.93 -13.02
N ARG A 96 0.74 5.87 -11.72
CA ARG A 96 1.14 4.65 -11.03
C ARG A 96 0.42 4.59 -9.69
N ILE A 97 -0.70 3.88 -9.66
CA ILE A 97 -1.63 3.87 -8.54
C ILE A 97 -1.71 2.48 -7.94
N ASN A 98 -1.46 2.41 -6.63
CA ASN A 98 -1.75 1.23 -5.83
C ASN A 98 -3.14 1.40 -5.21
N VAL A 99 -4.12 0.68 -5.76
CA VAL A 99 -5.48 0.67 -5.22
C VAL A 99 -5.51 -0.27 -4.00
N PRO A 100 -5.92 0.18 -2.80
CA PRO A 100 -5.74 -0.60 -1.55
C PRO A 100 -6.42 -1.97 -1.51
N TRP A 101 -7.35 -2.24 -2.40
CA TRP A 101 -8.08 -3.51 -2.50
C TRP A 101 -7.70 -4.35 -3.72
N GLU A 102 -6.69 -3.93 -4.48
CA GLU A 102 -6.13 -4.66 -5.61
C GLU A 102 -4.73 -5.15 -5.27
N GLU A 103 -4.34 -6.27 -5.83
CA GLU A 103 -2.99 -6.84 -5.63
C GLU A 103 -1.99 -6.19 -6.58
N GLU A 104 -2.46 -5.69 -7.73
CA GLU A 104 -1.61 -5.13 -8.76
C GLU A 104 -1.64 -3.60 -8.81
N ILE A 105 -0.48 -3.02 -9.09
CA ILE A 105 -0.35 -1.58 -9.31
C ILE A 105 -0.87 -1.24 -10.71
N ARG A 106 -1.88 -0.39 -10.78
CA ARG A 106 -2.40 0.13 -12.04
C ARG A 106 -1.44 1.18 -12.62
N ARG A 107 -1.13 1.04 -13.91
CA ARG A 107 -0.23 1.97 -14.60
C ARG A 107 -0.82 2.37 -15.94
N THR A 108 -0.67 3.65 -16.29
CA THR A 108 -0.95 4.18 -17.63
C THR A 108 -0.21 5.49 -17.86
N THR A 109 -0.14 5.92 -19.12
CA THR A 109 0.43 7.21 -19.51
C THR A 109 -0.52 7.96 -20.41
N ILE A 110 -0.66 9.27 -20.23
CA ILE A 110 -1.49 10.15 -21.06
C ILE A 110 -0.59 11.20 -21.70
N SER A 111 -0.59 11.24 -23.03
CA SER A 111 0.29 12.11 -23.80
C SER A 111 -0.15 13.58 -23.76
N ILE A 112 0.76 14.45 -23.38
CA ILE A 112 0.54 15.90 -23.40
C ILE A 112 0.55 16.42 -24.85
N ALA A 113 1.40 15.85 -25.70
CA ALA A 113 1.47 16.24 -27.11
C ALA A 113 0.16 15.99 -27.89
N VAL A 114 -0.58 14.91 -27.50
CA VAL A 114 -1.85 14.55 -28.17
C VAL A 114 -3.02 15.36 -27.66
N HIS A 115 -3.08 15.61 -26.36
CA HIS A 115 -4.27 16.17 -25.74
C HIS A 115 -4.12 17.64 -25.30
N GLY A 116 -2.91 18.16 -25.26
CA GLY A 116 -2.58 19.40 -24.55
C GLY A 116 -2.47 19.15 -23.04
N ALA A 117 -1.72 20.01 -22.34
CA ALA A 117 -1.37 19.77 -20.94
C ALA A 117 -2.59 19.73 -20.01
N GLU A 118 -3.52 20.67 -20.16
CA GLU A 118 -4.71 20.76 -19.31
C GLU A 118 -5.63 19.55 -19.51
N LYS A 119 -5.94 19.21 -20.76
CA LYS A 119 -6.81 18.08 -21.07
C LYS A 119 -6.18 16.75 -20.67
N ALA A 120 -4.86 16.59 -20.89
CA ALA A 120 -4.13 15.39 -20.45
C ALA A 120 -4.16 15.24 -18.91
N PHE A 121 -4.01 16.34 -18.17
CA PHE A 121 -4.14 16.33 -16.71
C PHE A 121 -5.55 15.95 -16.27
N ARG A 122 -6.59 16.55 -16.87
CA ARG A 122 -8.00 16.21 -16.56
C ARG A 122 -8.29 14.74 -16.79
N LEU A 123 -7.88 14.19 -17.94
CA LEU A 123 -8.02 12.77 -18.24
C LEU A 123 -7.26 11.88 -17.22
N SER A 124 -6.12 12.36 -16.74
CA SER A 124 -5.36 11.66 -15.69
C SER A 124 -6.13 11.60 -14.38
N VAL A 125 -6.71 12.70 -13.94
CA VAL A 125 -7.54 12.76 -12.73
C VAL A 125 -8.80 11.91 -12.88
N GLU A 126 -9.49 11.99 -14.02
CA GLU A 126 -10.66 11.16 -14.32
C GLU A 126 -10.32 9.66 -14.23
N LYS A 127 -9.15 9.28 -14.75
CA LYS A 127 -8.68 7.89 -14.68
C LYS A 127 -8.36 7.43 -13.25
N ILE A 128 -7.79 8.31 -12.42
CA ILE A 128 -7.60 8.04 -10.99
C ILE A 128 -8.95 7.86 -10.30
N CYS A 129 -9.91 8.76 -10.54
CA CYS A 129 -11.25 8.66 -9.97
C CYS A 129 -11.94 7.34 -10.36
N GLU A 130 -11.83 6.94 -11.64
CA GLU A 130 -12.35 5.66 -12.12
C GLU A 130 -11.75 4.46 -11.36
N TRP A 131 -10.42 4.43 -11.19
CA TRP A 131 -9.72 3.34 -10.53
C TRP A 131 -10.08 3.20 -9.03
N TYR A 132 -10.35 4.33 -8.38
CA TYR A 132 -10.83 4.33 -6.99
C TYR A 132 -12.36 4.21 -6.87
N GLY A 133 -13.09 4.17 -7.99
CA GLY A 133 -14.56 4.14 -7.98
C GLY A 133 -15.19 5.43 -7.41
N LEU A 134 -14.48 6.55 -7.49
CA LEU A 134 -14.97 7.85 -7.03
C LEU A 134 -15.93 8.46 -8.06
N LYS A 135 -16.97 9.13 -7.58
CA LYS A 135 -17.88 9.87 -8.47
C LYS A 135 -17.14 11.08 -9.08
N PRO A 136 -17.32 11.38 -10.37
CA PRO A 136 -16.61 12.48 -11.06
C PRO A 136 -16.79 13.86 -10.42
N ARG A 137 -17.90 14.08 -9.71
CA ARG A 137 -18.21 15.32 -9.00
C ARG A 137 -18.04 15.23 -7.48
N SER A 138 -17.32 14.20 -6.99
CA SER A 138 -16.99 14.13 -5.57
C SER A 138 -16.01 15.24 -5.19
N GLU A 139 -16.05 15.66 -3.95
CA GLU A 139 -15.13 16.68 -3.39
C GLU A 139 -13.66 16.32 -3.67
N VAL A 140 -13.31 15.05 -3.50
CA VAL A 140 -11.95 14.53 -3.78
C VAL A 140 -11.56 14.70 -5.24
N CYS A 141 -12.43 14.36 -6.20
CA CYS A 141 -12.15 14.55 -7.62
C CYS A 141 -12.01 16.04 -7.98
N LEU A 142 -12.88 16.89 -7.43
CA LEU A 142 -12.80 18.34 -7.65
C LEU A 142 -11.51 18.93 -7.08
N ALA A 143 -11.11 18.51 -5.87
CA ALA A 143 -9.86 18.93 -5.25
C ALA A 143 -8.64 18.49 -6.08
N MET A 144 -8.63 17.27 -6.60
CA MET A 144 -7.56 16.81 -7.50
C MET A 144 -7.49 17.64 -8.79
N HIS A 145 -8.62 18.03 -9.38
CA HIS A 145 -8.62 18.93 -10.55
C HIS A 145 -8.01 20.29 -10.22
N GLY A 146 -8.19 20.80 -9.00
CA GLY A 146 -7.57 22.03 -8.51
C GLY A 146 -6.04 22.00 -8.43
N CYS A 147 -5.42 20.82 -8.44
CA CYS A 147 -3.97 20.67 -8.35
C CYS A 147 -3.22 20.92 -9.67
N TYR A 148 -3.89 21.31 -10.76
CA TYR A 148 -3.28 21.48 -12.09
C TYR A 148 -2.07 22.41 -12.11
N SER A 149 -2.13 23.53 -11.39
CA SER A 149 -1.06 24.52 -11.32
C SER A 149 0.28 23.94 -10.82
N GLN A 150 0.25 22.94 -9.96
CA GLN A 150 1.45 22.28 -9.41
C GLN A 150 2.23 21.51 -10.49
N TYR A 151 1.55 21.11 -11.57
CA TYR A 151 2.15 20.38 -12.67
C TYR A 151 2.61 21.29 -13.83
N MET A 152 2.31 22.59 -13.77
CA MET A 152 2.73 23.57 -14.76
C MET A 152 4.06 24.23 -14.42
N ALA A 153 4.47 24.25 -13.17
CA ALA A 153 5.82 24.63 -12.78
C ALA A 153 6.83 23.71 -13.48
N LYS A 154 7.92 24.29 -14.02
CA LYS A 154 8.92 23.65 -14.89
C LYS A 154 9.16 22.18 -14.57
N VAL A 155 9.05 21.33 -15.61
CA VAL A 155 9.54 19.95 -15.57
C VAL A 155 11.01 19.99 -15.17
N VAL A 156 11.31 19.58 -13.94
CA VAL A 156 12.67 19.23 -13.57
C VAL A 156 12.97 17.99 -14.38
N SER A 157 13.87 18.09 -15.36
CA SER A 157 14.36 16.94 -16.12
C SER A 157 15.07 16.01 -15.15
N THR A 158 14.36 15.03 -14.62
CA THR A 158 14.97 13.95 -13.86
C THR A 158 15.65 13.06 -14.89
N GLN A 159 16.95 13.28 -15.07
CA GLN A 159 17.85 12.28 -15.64
C GLN A 159 17.92 11.12 -14.67
N GLU A 160 17.96 9.95 -15.29
CA GLU A 160 18.35 8.65 -14.75
C GLU A 160 17.34 7.84 -13.95
N ASP A 161 17.14 6.66 -14.54
CA ASP A 161 16.55 5.46 -13.96
C ASP A 161 17.12 5.17 -12.55
N GLN A 162 16.47 5.69 -11.52
CA GLN A 162 16.55 5.05 -10.23
C GLN A 162 15.29 4.21 -10.04
N PRO A 163 15.43 2.90 -9.79
CA PRO A 163 14.31 2.07 -9.40
C PRO A 163 13.82 2.58 -8.04
N LEU A 164 12.76 3.39 -8.07
CA LEU A 164 12.07 3.81 -6.85
C LEU A 164 11.47 2.59 -6.16
N ASP A 165 11.73 2.50 -4.86
CA ASP A 165 10.96 1.79 -3.86
C ASP A 165 11.38 0.36 -3.45
N LYS A 166 12.69 0.05 -3.48
CA LYS A 166 13.15 -0.99 -2.55
C LYS A 166 13.71 -0.40 -1.23
N ALA A 167 14.19 0.84 -1.23
CA ALA A 167 14.87 1.42 -0.07
C ALA A 167 13.94 1.87 1.06
N GLU A 168 12.81 2.49 0.77
CA GLU A 168 11.90 2.95 1.84
C GLU A 168 11.16 1.81 2.53
N ASN A 169 10.76 0.75 1.77
CA ASN A 169 10.17 -0.43 2.38
C ASN A 169 11.18 -1.28 3.16
N THR A 170 12.46 -1.25 2.79
CA THR A 170 13.52 -1.96 3.51
C THR A 170 13.87 -1.24 4.82
N ALA A 171 13.96 0.08 4.82
CA ALA A 171 14.26 0.86 6.02
C ALA A 171 13.17 0.74 7.09
N VAL A 172 11.89 0.71 6.69
CA VAL A 172 10.76 0.50 7.63
C VAL A 172 10.73 -0.94 8.12
N ALA A 173 11.01 -1.93 7.24
CA ALA A 173 11.07 -3.33 7.63
C ALA A 173 12.25 -3.60 8.59
N ASP A 174 13.42 -3.03 8.34
CA ASP A 174 14.59 -3.17 9.21
C ASP A 174 14.39 -2.50 10.57
N LEU A 175 13.72 -1.34 10.63
CA LEU A 175 13.38 -0.67 11.88
C LEU A 175 12.41 -1.49 12.74
N VAL A 176 11.42 -2.13 12.10
CA VAL A 176 10.45 -3.02 12.78
C VAL A 176 11.14 -4.28 13.29
N ILE A 177 12.07 -4.87 12.49
CA ILE A 177 12.82 -6.07 12.88
C ILE A 177 13.79 -5.75 14.03
N GLN A 178 14.44 -4.58 14.01
CA GLN A 178 15.34 -4.16 15.08
C GLN A 178 14.59 -3.87 16.38
N LYS A 179 13.40 -3.26 16.30
CA LYS A 179 12.55 -3.01 17.47
C LYS A 179 12.04 -4.32 18.09
N ALA A 180 11.63 -5.28 17.28
CA ALA A 180 11.21 -6.61 17.74
C ALA A 180 12.36 -7.41 18.39
N LYS A 181 13.59 -7.31 17.87
CA LYS A 181 14.78 -7.93 18.46
C LYS A 181 15.14 -7.33 19.82
N ASN A 182 15.00 -6.01 19.99
CA ASN A 182 15.26 -5.33 21.25
C ASN A 182 14.23 -5.65 22.33
N GLU A 183 12.94 -5.81 21.97
CA GLU A 183 11.90 -6.23 22.90
C GLU A 183 12.09 -7.69 23.37
N HIS A 184 12.52 -8.58 22.46
CA HIS A 184 12.83 -9.97 22.82
C HIS A 184 14.07 -10.12 23.71
N SER A 185 15.07 -9.26 23.56
CA SER A 185 16.27 -9.27 24.43
C SER A 185 15.97 -8.78 25.85
N ASN A 186 15.07 -7.81 25.99
CA ASN A 186 14.64 -7.28 27.28
C ASN A 186 13.78 -8.29 28.07
N LEU A 187 12.96 -9.09 27.40
CA LEU A 187 12.17 -10.16 28.04
C LEU A 187 13.06 -11.30 28.56
N ARG A 188 14.13 -11.67 27.85
CA ARG A 188 15.10 -12.68 28.34
C ARG A 188 15.93 -12.21 29.52
N GLY A 189 16.29 -10.91 29.55
CA GLY A 189 17.02 -10.31 30.69
C GLY A 189 16.21 -10.20 31.97
N GLY A 190 14.87 -10.05 31.86
CA GLY A 190 13.95 -10.00 32.99
C GLY A 190 13.72 -11.34 33.67
N LEU A 191 13.63 -12.43 32.88
CA LEU A 191 13.38 -13.78 33.42
C LEU A 191 14.55 -14.33 34.25
N MET A 192 15.80 -14.00 33.87
CA MET A 192 16.98 -14.51 34.59
C MET A 192 17.26 -13.79 35.91
N LYS A 193 16.72 -12.59 36.14
CA LYS A 193 16.81 -11.89 37.42
C LYS A 193 15.79 -12.38 38.48
N GLY A 194 14.70 -12.99 38.03
CA GLY A 194 13.66 -13.54 38.92
C GLY A 194 14.02 -14.89 39.58
N LEU A 195 14.86 -15.73 38.93
CA LEU A 195 15.18 -17.06 39.40
C LEU A 195 16.27 -17.10 40.51
N LYS A 196 17.01 -16.02 40.76
CA LYS A 196 18.04 -15.97 41.82
C LYS A 196 17.53 -15.59 43.22
N ARG A 197 16.22 -15.42 43.41
CA ARG A 197 15.62 -15.04 44.69
C ARG A 197 14.87 -16.18 45.43
N PHE A 198 14.91 -17.40 44.91
CA PHE A 198 14.18 -18.54 45.53
C PHE A 198 15.07 -19.72 45.97
N THR A 199 16.38 -19.48 46.15
CA THR A 199 17.25 -20.48 46.79
C THR A 199 18.10 -19.77 47.85
N ALA A 200 17.47 -19.56 49.01
CA ALA A 200 18.11 -19.37 50.32
C ALA A 200 17.10 -19.69 51.40
#